data_ae36181a76b0a0a0eb917ce458571366
#
_entry.id   ae36181a76b0a0a0eb917ce458571366
#
_cell.length_a   1.000
_cell.length_b   1.000
_cell.length_c   1.000
_cell.angle_alpha   90.00
_cell.angle_beta   90.00
_cell.angle_gamma   90.00
#
_symmetry.space_group_name_H-M   'P 1'
#
loop_
_entity.id
_entity.type
_entity.pdbx_description
1 polymer ?
#
loop_
_entity_poly.entity_id
_entity_poly.type
_entity_poly.pdbx_seq_one_letter_code
_entity_poly.pdbx_strand_id
1 'polypeptide(L)'
;WSEASTGVDNKADATTKFPFPITTGTSRMPPFPALTAEDIASLAQYIRNAWANDFGGVTTEEVTAGLEGLEDTDSMASVWDGVFTETQATRGEAVYTGACAFCHGHRLNGAPDDPDMRSTPPLARARFLRIWEGRSLATLFAYTRATMPEDNPNSLTDQENVDVMAYMLSVGGMPEGDVELEADPSALARVVIGPRP
;
A
#
# COMPACT_ATOMS: atom_id res chain seq x y z
N TRP A 1 -38.00 -10.82 -10.46
CA TRP A 1 -36.53 -10.57 -10.39
C TRP A 1 -36.36 -9.29 -9.62
N SER A 2 -36.13 -9.39 -8.34
CA SER A 2 -35.86 -8.30 -7.42
C SER A 2 -34.35 -8.33 -7.17
N GLU A 3 -33.63 -7.33 -7.71
CA GLU A 3 -32.24 -7.10 -7.43
C GLU A 3 -32.10 -6.53 -6.02
N ALA A 4 -31.57 -7.34 -5.13
CA ALA A 4 -31.03 -6.84 -3.88
C ALA A 4 -29.65 -6.21 -4.18
N SER A 5 -29.64 -4.89 -4.40
CA SER A 5 -28.44 -4.09 -4.37
C SER A 5 -27.89 -4.10 -2.94
N THR A 6 -26.91 -4.95 -2.67
CA THR A 6 -26.08 -4.82 -1.48
C THR A 6 -25.13 -3.65 -1.73
N GLY A 7 -25.57 -2.47 -1.30
CA GLY A 7 -24.70 -1.30 -1.24
C GLY A 7 -23.53 -1.61 -0.33
N VAL A 8 -22.37 -1.81 -0.91
CA VAL A 8 -21.11 -1.70 -0.20
C VAL A 8 -20.99 -0.23 0.16
N ASP A 9 -21.17 0.11 1.44
CA ASP A 9 -20.90 1.44 1.97
C ASP A 9 -19.40 1.70 1.87
N ASN A 10 -18.92 1.99 0.67
CA ASN A 10 -17.60 2.56 0.41
C ASN A 10 -17.61 4.05 0.76
N LYS A 11 -18.02 4.40 1.97
CA LYS A 11 -17.53 5.62 2.59
C LYS A 11 -16.09 5.40 3.00
N ALA A 12 -15.22 5.29 2.00
CA ALA A 12 -13.81 5.55 2.22
C ALA A 12 -13.74 6.95 2.83
N ASP A 13 -13.12 7.02 4.01
CA ASP A 13 -12.84 8.23 4.73
C ASP A 13 -12.36 9.31 3.73
N ALA A 14 -13.06 10.44 3.70
CA ALA A 14 -12.77 11.55 2.79
C ALA A 14 -11.40 12.20 3.04
N THR A 15 -10.68 11.71 4.06
CA THR A 15 -9.30 12.13 4.40
C THR A 15 -8.22 11.31 3.68
N THR A 16 -8.58 10.37 2.80
CA THR A 16 -7.56 9.64 2.02
C THR A 16 -6.89 10.63 1.08
N LYS A 17 -5.75 11.15 1.53
CA LYS A 17 -4.86 12.02 0.77
C LYS A 17 -4.55 11.36 -0.57
N PHE A 18 -4.55 12.15 -1.64
CA PHE A 18 -4.28 11.67 -2.99
C PHE A 18 -2.96 10.91 -3.08
N PRO A 19 -2.93 9.77 -3.79
CA PRO A 19 -1.67 9.10 -4.07
C PRO A 19 -0.80 10.00 -4.96
N PHE A 20 0.38 10.28 -4.51
CA PHE A 20 1.40 11.20 -5.00
C PHE A 20 2.06 10.92 -6.36
N PRO A 21 1.71 9.89 -7.13
CA PRO A 21 2.39 9.61 -8.41
C PRO A 21 2.20 10.70 -9.47
N ILE A 22 1.25 11.64 -9.29
CA ILE A 22 0.97 12.67 -10.29
C ILE A 22 2.12 13.68 -10.39
N THR A 23 2.73 14.08 -9.26
CA THR A 23 3.80 15.08 -9.25
C THR A 23 5.19 14.48 -9.29
N THR A 24 5.39 13.32 -8.66
CA THR A 24 6.70 12.64 -8.55
C THR A 24 6.93 11.57 -9.60
N GLY A 25 5.84 11.07 -10.21
CA GLY A 25 5.89 10.00 -11.19
C GLY A 25 6.19 8.63 -10.60
N THR A 26 6.06 7.60 -11.43
CA THR A 26 6.48 6.23 -11.16
C THR A 26 7.12 5.65 -12.41
N SER A 27 7.70 4.46 -12.34
CA SER A 27 8.25 3.78 -13.53
C SER A 27 7.21 3.55 -14.65
N ARG A 28 5.92 3.63 -14.33
CA ARG A 28 4.80 3.45 -15.29
C ARG A 28 4.10 4.76 -15.65
N MET A 29 4.24 5.79 -14.84
CA MET A 29 3.64 7.10 -15.08
C MET A 29 4.69 8.18 -14.83
N PRO A 30 5.11 8.93 -15.86
CA PRO A 30 6.08 10.01 -15.69
C PRO A 30 5.50 11.09 -14.77
N PRO A 31 6.35 11.91 -14.13
CA PRO A 31 5.89 13.04 -13.34
C PRO A 31 5.29 14.12 -14.25
N PHE A 32 4.32 14.86 -13.73
CA PHE A 32 3.69 16.00 -14.38
C PHE A 32 3.92 17.27 -13.55
N PRO A 33 5.15 17.79 -13.50
CA PRO A 33 5.51 18.90 -12.61
C PRO A 33 4.86 20.24 -12.99
N ALA A 34 4.28 20.34 -14.18
CA ALA A 34 3.59 21.53 -14.66
C ALA A 34 2.12 21.61 -14.22
N LEU A 35 1.56 20.57 -13.59
CA LEU A 35 0.19 20.63 -13.08
C LEU A 35 0.12 21.52 -11.85
N THR A 36 -0.79 22.48 -11.89
CA THR A 36 -1.10 23.33 -10.74
C THR A 36 -2.01 22.58 -9.74
N ALA A 37 -2.11 23.10 -8.51
CA ALA A 37 -3.05 22.53 -7.52
C ALA A 37 -4.50 22.55 -8.03
N GLU A 38 -4.89 23.55 -8.84
CA GLU A 38 -6.19 23.66 -9.48
C GLU A 38 -6.40 22.57 -10.55
N ASP A 39 -5.38 22.31 -11.37
CA ASP A 39 -5.42 21.23 -12.36
C ASP A 39 -5.59 19.86 -11.69
N ILE A 40 -4.83 19.62 -10.61
CA ILE A 40 -4.89 18.38 -9.84
C ILE A 40 -6.25 18.22 -9.16
N ALA A 41 -6.81 19.28 -8.57
CA ALA A 41 -8.14 19.26 -7.96
C ALA A 41 -9.22 18.92 -9.01
N SER A 42 -9.12 19.54 -10.20
CA SER A 42 -10.05 19.29 -11.31
C SER A 42 -9.99 17.85 -11.81
N LEU A 43 -8.78 17.31 -12.00
CA LEU A 43 -8.57 15.91 -12.40
C LEU A 43 -9.09 14.94 -11.34
N ALA A 44 -8.80 15.22 -10.08
CA ALA A 44 -9.23 14.40 -8.96
C ALA A 44 -10.76 14.40 -8.84
N GLN A 45 -11.39 15.54 -8.97
CA GLN A 45 -12.84 15.66 -8.97
C GLN A 45 -13.47 14.89 -10.13
N TYR A 46 -12.87 14.97 -11.33
CA TYR A 46 -13.34 14.20 -12.48
C TYR A 46 -13.25 12.69 -12.21
N ILE A 47 -12.09 12.20 -11.75
CA ILE A 47 -11.89 10.77 -11.49
C ILE A 47 -12.84 10.26 -10.40
N ARG A 48 -13.04 11.04 -9.34
CA ARG A 48 -13.91 10.67 -8.21
C ARG A 48 -15.39 10.59 -8.59
N ASN A 49 -15.83 11.32 -9.59
CA ASN A 49 -17.24 11.40 -10.00
C ASN A 49 -17.50 10.82 -11.40
N ALA A 50 -16.46 10.26 -12.06
CA ALA A 50 -16.62 9.58 -13.34
C ALA A 50 -17.19 8.15 -13.14
N TRP A 51 -17.74 7.58 -14.19
CA TRP A 51 -18.22 6.19 -14.26
C TRP A 51 -19.25 5.82 -13.17
N ALA A 52 -20.18 6.74 -12.87
CA ALA A 52 -21.21 6.61 -11.84
C ALA A 52 -20.69 6.55 -10.39
N ASN A 53 -19.46 6.96 -10.15
CA ASN A 53 -18.94 7.20 -8.80
C ASN A 53 -19.51 8.54 -8.28
N ASP A 54 -19.69 8.63 -6.96
CA ASP A 54 -20.06 9.86 -6.25
C ASP A 54 -19.25 9.96 -4.95
N PHE A 55 -17.98 10.30 -5.09
CA PHE A 55 -17.06 10.45 -3.96
C PHE A 55 -16.85 11.89 -3.49
N GLY A 56 -17.75 12.79 -3.91
CA GLY A 56 -17.72 14.21 -3.53
C GLY A 56 -16.63 15.04 -4.21
N GLY A 57 -16.58 16.32 -3.84
CA GLY A 57 -15.63 17.29 -4.39
C GLY A 57 -14.22 17.17 -3.81
N VAL A 58 -13.28 17.80 -4.51
CA VAL A 58 -11.90 18.03 -4.05
C VAL A 58 -11.61 19.49 -4.28
N THR A 59 -11.15 20.19 -3.26
CA THR A 59 -10.84 21.61 -3.36
C THR A 59 -9.36 21.84 -3.67
N THR A 60 -9.06 23.00 -4.22
CA THR A 60 -7.67 23.43 -4.47
C THR A 60 -6.89 23.54 -3.16
N GLU A 61 -7.55 23.98 -2.08
CA GLU A 61 -6.95 24.08 -0.75
C GLU A 61 -6.53 22.73 -0.20
N GLU A 62 -7.39 21.69 -0.35
CA GLU A 62 -7.06 20.32 0.05
C GLU A 62 -5.86 19.78 -0.74
N VAL A 63 -5.81 20.07 -2.05
CA VAL A 63 -4.67 19.68 -2.89
C VAL A 63 -3.42 20.44 -2.47
N THR A 64 -3.50 21.76 -2.25
CA THR A 64 -2.36 22.60 -1.85
C THR A 64 -1.78 22.10 -0.51
N ALA A 65 -2.63 21.88 0.49
CA ALA A 65 -2.19 21.33 1.78
C ALA A 65 -1.54 19.93 1.64
N GLY A 66 -2.07 19.12 0.71
CA GLY A 66 -1.47 17.84 0.36
C GLY A 66 -0.09 17.96 -0.30
N LEU A 67 0.08 18.93 -1.20
CA LEU A 67 1.34 19.19 -1.89
C LEU A 67 2.40 19.81 -0.95
N GLU A 68 2.01 20.75 -0.09
CA GLU A 68 2.90 21.32 0.93
C GLU A 68 3.44 20.24 1.87
N GLY A 69 2.63 19.26 2.20
CA GLY A 69 3.09 18.07 2.96
C GLY A 69 4.02 17.15 2.18
N LEU A 70 4.21 17.38 0.87
CA LEU A 70 5.13 16.63 0.00
C LEU A 70 6.45 17.34 -0.22
N GLU A 71 6.53 18.65 -0.01
CA GLU A 71 7.77 19.41 -0.16
C GLU A 71 8.82 18.99 0.89
N ASP A 72 8.39 18.26 1.93
CA ASP A 72 9.24 17.49 2.84
C ASP A 72 9.73 16.18 2.21
N THR A 73 10.03 16.17 0.89
CA THR A 73 10.60 15.00 0.20
C THR A 73 11.97 14.57 0.73
N ASP A 74 12.62 15.42 1.52
CA ASP A 74 13.81 15.09 2.30
C ASP A 74 13.51 14.11 3.46
N SER A 75 12.23 13.80 3.70
CA SER A 75 11.75 12.88 4.75
C SER A 75 11.16 11.55 4.25
N MET A 76 11.25 11.26 2.95
CA MET A 76 10.80 9.97 2.40
C MET A 76 11.82 8.89 2.70
N ALA A 77 11.45 7.95 3.57
CA ALA A 77 12.27 6.78 3.83
C ALA A 77 12.09 5.71 2.74
N SER A 78 13.14 4.97 2.49
CA SER A 78 13.10 3.73 1.72
C SER A 78 12.88 2.53 2.64
N VAL A 79 12.29 1.47 2.13
CA VAL A 79 12.27 0.18 2.86
C VAL A 79 13.67 -0.37 3.17
N TRP A 80 14.73 0.24 2.59
CA TRP A 80 16.12 -0.10 2.83
C TRP A 80 16.78 0.69 3.98
N ASP A 81 16.03 1.60 4.62
CA ASP A 81 16.55 2.49 5.68
C ASP A 81 16.27 1.97 7.10
N GLY A 82 15.93 0.68 7.25
CA GLY A 82 15.65 0.10 8.57
C GLY A 82 14.34 0.60 9.18
N VAL A 83 13.26 0.50 8.44
CA VAL A 83 11.94 1.06 8.81
C VAL A 83 11.07 0.13 9.67
N PHE A 84 11.56 -1.02 10.08
CA PHE A 84 10.88 -1.99 10.93
C PHE A 84 11.87 -2.65 11.89
N THR A 85 11.39 -3.24 12.98
CA THR A 85 12.24 -3.96 13.94
C THR A 85 12.17 -5.47 13.76
N GLU A 86 13.21 -6.20 14.24
CA GLU A 86 13.22 -7.67 14.30
C GLU A 86 12.00 -8.20 15.08
N THR A 87 11.67 -7.55 16.20
CA THR A 87 10.52 -7.92 17.04
C THR A 87 9.23 -7.82 16.26
N GLN A 88 9.05 -6.76 15.48
CA GLN A 88 7.89 -6.57 14.62
C GLN A 88 7.81 -7.63 13.54
N ALA A 89 8.92 -7.92 12.87
CA ALA A 89 8.99 -8.96 11.84
C ALA A 89 8.66 -10.36 12.44
N THR A 90 9.12 -10.64 13.66
CA THR A 90 8.81 -11.91 14.36
C THR A 90 7.31 -12.04 14.68
N ARG A 91 6.65 -10.95 15.11
CA ARG A 91 5.18 -10.96 15.28
C ARG A 91 4.48 -11.20 13.95
N GLY A 92 4.97 -10.55 12.90
CA GLY A 92 4.45 -10.69 11.55
C GLY A 92 4.59 -12.11 10.98
N GLU A 93 5.68 -12.82 11.30
CA GLU A 93 5.85 -14.22 10.94
C GLU A 93 4.76 -15.12 11.52
N ALA A 94 4.41 -14.89 12.78
CA ALA A 94 3.35 -15.67 13.44
C ALA A 94 1.98 -15.45 12.76
N VAL A 95 1.63 -14.20 12.44
CA VAL A 95 0.40 -13.86 11.72
C VAL A 95 0.43 -14.41 10.29
N TYR A 96 1.55 -14.24 9.58
CA TYR A 96 1.74 -14.75 8.23
C TYR A 96 1.54 -16.26 8.14
N THR A 97 2.13 -17.00 9.07
CA THR A 97 2.03 -18.46 9.11
C THR A 97 0.59 -18.93 9.25
N GLY A 98 -0.23 -18.22 10.04
CA GLY A 98 -1.63 -18.55 10.25
C GLY A 98 -2.58 -18.12 9.14
N ALA A 99 -2.34 -16.95 8.55
CA ALA A 99 -3.31 -16.31 7.65
C ALA A 99 -2.90 -16.28 6.16
N CYS A 100 -1.61 -16.41 5.84
CA CYS A 100 -1.11 -16.15 4.49
C CYS A 100 -0.35 -17.33 3.87
N ALA A 101 0.35 -18.11 4.70
CA ALA A 101 1.32 -19.11 4.24
C ALA A 101 0.68 -20.24 3.43
N PHE A 102 -0.57 -20.57 3.68
CA PHE A 102 -1.29 -21.59 2.91
C PHE A 102 -1.32 -21.27 1.42
N CYS A 103 -1.66 -20.02 1.07
CA CYS A 103 -1.72 -19.58 -0.32
C CYS A 103 -0.35 -19.10 -0.85
N HIS A 104 0.37 -18.30 -0.05
CA HIS A 104 1.60 -17.64 -0.51
C HIS A 104 2.89 -18.44 -0.25
N GLY A 105 2.78 -19.62 0.36
CA GLY A 105 3.89 -20.51 0.71
C GLY A 105 4.68 -20.02 1.94
N HIS A 106 5.15 -20.96 2.75
CA HIS A 106 5.94 -20.64 3.96
C HIS A 106 7.24 -19.86 3.69
N ARG A 107 7.70 -19.82 2.44
CA ARG A 107 8.90 -19.08 2.02
C ARG A 107 8.55 -17.79 1.27
N LEU A 108 7.31 -17.33 1.31
CA LEU A 108 6.80 -16.17 0.58
C LEU A 108 7.08 -16.25 -0.94
N ASN A 109 7.16 -17.44 -1.48
CA ASN A 109 7.54 -17.70 -2.88
C ASN A 109 6.34 -17.99 -3.80
N GLY A 110 5.10 -17.88 -3.27
CA GLY A 110 3.87 -18.10 -4.03
C GLY A 110 3.49 -19.58 -4.16
N ALA A 111 3.96 -20.46 -3.25
CA ALA A 111 3.66 -21.88 -3.21
C ALA A 111 3.75 -22.58 -4.60
N PRO A 112 4.88 -22.46 -5.34
CA PRO A 112 4.98 -22.91 -6.73
C PRO A 112 4.87 -24.44 -6.90
N ASP A 113 5.07 -25.17 -5.81
CA ASP A 113 5.01 -26.65 -5.78
C ASP A 113 3.58 -27.16 -5.54
N ASP A 114 2.65 -26.29 -5.19
CA ASP A 114 1.24 -26.61 -5.02
C ASP A 114 0.49 -26.38 -6.33
N PRO A 115 -0.12 -27.44 -6.94
CA PRO A 115 -0.83 -27.29 -8.21
C PRO A 115 -2.03 -26.37 -8.15
N ASP A 116 -2.67 -26.24 -6.99
CA ASP A 116 -3.85 -25.41 -6.79
C ASP A 116 -3.49 -23.92 -6.53
N MET A 117 -2.24 -23.67 -6.07
CA MET A 117 -1.74 -22.35 -5.68
C MET A 117 -0.69 -21.75 -6.64
N ARG A 118 -0.53 -22.31 -7.85
CA ARG A 118 0.53 -21.90 -8.81
C ARG A 118 0.46 -20.45 -9.26
N SER A 119 -0.72 -19.83 -9.22
CA SER A 119 -0.93 -18.44 -9.63
C SER A 119 -0.73 -17.44 -8.49
N THR A 120 -0.58 -17.93 -7.25
CA THR A 120 -0.43 -17.04 -6.09
C THR A 120 0.89 -16.28 -6.16
N PRO A 121 0.87 -14.94 -6.02
CA PRO A 121 2.07 -14.15 -6.19
C PRO A 121 3.04 -14.34 -5.01
N PRO A 122 4.37 -14.35 -5.27
CA PRO A 122 5.37 -14.23 -4.23
C PRO A 122 5.27 -12.89 -3.51
N LEU A 123 5.46 -12.92 -2.19
CA LEU A 123 5.38 -11.75 -1.32
C LEU A 123 6.73 -11.22 -0.85
N ALA A 124 7.84 -11.74 -1.38
CA ALA A 124 9.18 -11.28 -1.05
C ALA A 124 10.11 -11.30 -2.26
N ARG A 125 11.27 -10.65 -2.10
CA ARG A 125 12.40 -10.67 -3.03
C ARG A 125 12.10 -10.00 -4.39
N ALA A 126 12.88 -10.35 -5.42
CA ALA A 126 12.89 -9.65 -6.71
C ALA A 126 11.53 -9.60 -7.42
N ARG A 127 10.69 -10.62 -7.28
CA ARG A 127 9.39 -10.64 -7.95
C ARG A 127 8.38 -9.73 -7.26
N PHE A 128 8.43 -9.66 -5.94
CA PHE A 128 7.67 -8.70 -5.15
C PHE A 128 8.09 -7.27 -5.49
N LEU A 129 9.39 -6.99 -5.46
CA LEU A 129 9.93 -5.67 -5.79
C LEU A 129 9.48 -5.20 -7.18
N ARG A 130 9.56 -6.04 -8.22
CA ARG A 130 9.10 -5.65 -9.56
C ARG A 130 7.64 -5.20 -9.64
N ILE A 131 6.80 -5.67 -8.73
CA ILE A 131 5.37 -5.32 -8.71
C ILE A 131 5.16 -4.05 -7.89
N TRP A 132 5.89 -3.91 -6.80
CA TRP A 132 5.64 -2.89 -5.79
C TRP A 132 6.64 -1.73 -5.80
N GLU A 133 7.77 -1.86 -6.49
CA GLU A 133 8.78 -0.80 -6.61
C GLU A 133 8.17 0.53 -7.08
N GLY A 134 8.56 1.62 -6.40
CA GLY A 134 8.05 2.96 -6.63
C GLY A 134 6.71 3.25 -5.94
N ARG A 135 6.15 2.30 -5.18
CA ARG A 135 4.91 2.51 -4.41
C ARG A 135 5.24 2.70 -2.93
N SER A 136 4.37 3.43 -2.22
CA SER A 136 4.48 3.55 -0.77
C SER A 136 3.98 2.30 -0.05
N LEU A 137 4.43 2.11 1.20
CA LEU A 137 3.88 1.07 2.07
C LEU A 137 2.38 1.29 2.36
N ALA A 138 1.90 2.53 2.35
CA ALA A 138 0.46 2.79 2.47
C ALA A 138 -0.36 2.15 1.32
N THR A 139 0.18 2.13 0.10
CA THR A 139 -0.48 1.47 -1.03
C THR A 139 -0.54 -0.05 -0.85
N LEU A 140 0.55 -0.65 -0.37
CA LEU A 140 0.59 -2.08 -0.04
C LEU A 140 -0.36 -2.40 1.11
N PHE A 141 -0.35 -1.60 2.17
CA PHE A 141 -1.23 -1.74 3.33
C PHE A 141 -2.71 -1.70 2.93
N ALA A 142 -3.11 -0.67 2.19
CA ALA A 142 -4.50 -0.52 1.74
C ALA A 142 -4.95 -1.70 0.87
N TYR A 143 -4.08 -2.16 -0.04
CA TYR A 143 -4.36 -3.33 -0.87
C TYR A 143 -4.52 -4.59 -0.02
N THR A 144 -3.54 -4.90 0.84
CA THR A 144 -3.54 -6.10 1.68
C THR A 144 -4.76 -6.13 2.60
N ARG A 145 -5.03 -5.02 3.28
CA ARG A 145 -6.18 -4.89 4.18
C ARG A 145 -7.51 -5.15 3.47
N ALA A 146 -7.68 -4.59 2.26
CA ALA A 146 -8.94 -4.69 1.54
C ALA A 146 -9.18 -6.04 0.86
N THR A 147 -8.11 -6.80 0.55
CA THR A 147 -8.21 -7.98 -0.31
C THR A 147 -7.68 -9.26 0.30
N MET A 148 -6.95 -9.19 1.43
CA MET A 148 -6.31 -10.33 2.06
C MET A 148 -6.71 -10.50 3.53
N PRO A 149 -6.76 -11.74 4.03
CA PRO A 149 -6.76 -13.02 3.29
C PRO A 149 -7.93 -13.10 2.31
N GLU A 150 -7.75 -13.71 1.13
CA GLU A 150 -8.76 -13.69 0.05
C GLU A 150 -10.09 -14.35 0.47
N ASP A 151 -10.03 -15.36 1.33
CA ASP A 151 -11.19 -16.05 1.89
C ASP A 151 -11.87 -15.29 3.04
N ASN A 152 -11.20 -14.31 3.65
CA ASN A 152 -11.74 -13.49 4.74
C ASN A 152 -11.09 -12.08 4.74
N PRO A 153 -11.35 -11.24 3.73
CA PRO A 153 -10.77 -9.90 3.63
C PRO A 153 -11.11 -9.04 4.84
N ASN A 154 -10.17 -8.15 5.22
CA ASN A 154 -10.32 -7.22 6.35
C ASN A 154 -10.48 -7.92 7.71
N SER A 155 -10.06 -9.16 7.85
CA SER A 155 -10.12 -9.90 9.13
C SER A 155 -8.94 -9.63 10.07
N LEU A 156 -7.82 -9.16 9.54
CA LEU A 156 -6.66 -8.78 10.32
C LEU A 156 -6.80 -7.34 10.83
N THR A 157 -6.33 -7.09 12.02
CA THR A 157 -6.18 -5.74 12.55
C THR A 157 -5.14 -4.94 11.76
N ASP A 158 -5.18 -3.62 11.87
CA ASP A 158 -4.21 -2.75 11.21
C ASP A 158 -2.77 -3.05 11.67
N GLN A 159 -2.59 -3.36 12.97
CA GLN A 159 -1.30 -3.76 13.53
C GLN A 159 -0.80 -5.10 12.95
N GLU A 160 -1.67 -6.11 12.85
CA GLU A 160 -1.30 -7.40 12.24
C GLU A 160 -0.91 -7.22 10.76
N ASN A 161 -1.59 -6.35 10.02
CA ASN A 161 -1.23 -6.05 8.63
C ASN A 161 0.19 -5.44 8.53
N VAL A 162 0.54 -4.45 9.36
CA VAL A 162 1.89 -3.86 9.31
C VAL A 162 2.97 -4.80 9.84
N ASP A 163 2.64 -5.65 10.83
CA ASP A 163 3.56 -6.69 11.31
C ASP A 163 3.87 -7.72 10.19
N VAL A 164 2.85 -8.16 9.44
CA VAL A 164 3.04 -9.02 8.25
C VAL A 164 3.90 -8.31 7.20
N MET A 165 3.69 -7.01 6.98
CA MET A 165 4.52 -6.24 6.04
C MET A 165 5.99 -6.20 6.50
N ALA A 166 6.25 -5.99 7.79
CA ALA A 166 7.60 -6.04 8.35
C ALA A 166 8.27 -7.41 8.11
N TYR A 167 7.54 -8.50 8.31
CA TYR A 167 8.01 -9.85 7.99
C TYR A 167 8.31 -10.02 6.50
N MET A 168 7.44 -9.54 5.61
CA MET A 168 7.68 -9.58 4.16
C MET A 168 8.95 -8.83 3.75
N LEU A 169 9.19 -7.66 4.35
CA LEU A 169 10.39 -6.86 4.12
C LEU A 169 11.65 -7.58 4.63
N SER A 170 11.61 -8.16 5.84
CA SER A 170 12.70 -8.94 6.43
C SER A 170 13.09 -10.13 5.54
N VAL A 171 12.12 -10.96 5.12
CA VAL A 171 12.35 -12.07 4.19
C VAL A 171 12.83 -11.57 2.81
N GLY A 172 12.43 -10.35 2.43
CA GLY A 172 12.91 -9.65 1.24
C GLY A 172 14.38 -9.23 1.31
N GLY A 173 14.98 -9.26 2.51
CA GLY A 173 16.37 -8.87 2.77
C GLY A 173 16.56 -7.38 3.00
N MET A 174 15.49 -6.64 3.33
CA MET A 174 15.58 -5.26 3.81
C MET A 174 16.15 -5.25 5.23
N PRO A 175 16.97 -4.26 5.60
CA PRO A 175 17.56 -4.18 6.92
C PRO A 175 16.50 -3.84 7.98
N GLU A 176 16.70 -4.38 9.16
CA GLU A 176 15.98 -4.02 10.37
C GLU A 176 16.53 -2.71 10.94
N GLY A 177 15.69 -1.97 11.64
CA GLY A 177 16.04 -0.74 12.34
C GLY A 177 15.57 -0.74 13.78
N ASP A 178 15.56 0.44 14.37
CA ASP A 178 15.23 0.63 15.79
C ASP A 178 13.77 1.07 16.02
N VAL A 179 13.02 1.35 14.95
CA VAL A 179 11.65 1.87 15.02
C VAL A 179 10.71 0.93 14.27
N GLU A 180 9.55 0.66 14.87
CA GLU A 180 8.51 -0.15 14.23
C GLU A 180 7.73 0.66 13.19
N LEU A 181 7.25 -0.01 12.15
CA LEU A 181 6.23 0.53 11.27
C LEU A 181 4.97 0.81 12.07
N GLU A 182 4.49 2.04 11.99
CA GLU A 182 3.21 2.42 12.58
C GLU A 182 2.05 2.01 11.67
N ALA A 183 0.95 1.56 12.28
CA ALA A 183 -0.30 1.25 11.56
C ALA A 183 -1.08 2.54 11.23
N ASP A 184 -0.38 3.54 10.72
CA ASP A 184 -0.90 4.83 10.28
C ASP A 184 -0.66 5.01 8.77
N PRO A 185 -1.73 5.15 7.97
CA PRO A 185 -1.60 5.38 6.53
C PRO A 185 -0.72 6.59 6.16
N SER A 186 -0.70 7.65 6.98
CA SER A 186 0.12 8.84 6.71
C SER A 186 1.62 8.57 6.96
N ALA A 187 1.96 7.81 8.00
CA ALA A 187 3.33 7.36 8.26
C ALA A 187 3.79 6.39 7.16
N LEU A 188 2.97 5.41 6.81
CA LEU A 188 3.25 4.43 5.77
C LEU A 188 3.38 5.06 4.37
N ALA A 189 2.70 6.18 4.10
CA ALA A 189 2.80 6.92 2.84
C ALA A 189 4.20 7.53 2.63
N ARG A 190 4.95 7.78 3.71
CA ARG A 190 6.30 8.31 3.66
C ARG A 190 7.39 7.25 3.49
N VAL A 191 7.04 5.97 3.43
CA VAL A 191 7.99 4.88 3.19
C VAL A 191 7.77 4.30 1.81
N VAL A 192 8.80 4.36 0.96
CA VAL A 192 8.74 3.90 -0.43
C VAL A 192 9.44 2.54 -0.58
N ILE A 193 8.81 1.65 -1.32
CA ILE A 193 9.42 0.40 -1.77
C ILE A 193 10.38 0.75 -2.93
N GLY A 194 11.60 1.13 -2.57
CA GLY A 194 12.64 1.53 -3.51
C GLY A 194 13.39 0.34 -4.11
N PRO A 195 14.20 0.58 -5.16
CA PRO A 195 15.12 -0.42 -5.67
C PRO A 195 16.16 -0.77 -4.59
N ARG A 196 16.74 -1.94 -4.73
CA ARG A 196 17.85 -2.34 -3.87
C ARG A 196 19.05 -1.40 -4.14
N PRO A 197 19.67 -0.83 -3.09
CA PRO A 197 20.89 0.00 -3.22
C PRO A 197 22.03 -0.74 -3.89
#